data_3f1a9a5ff203e7c276a0fa15869bdf91
#
_entry.id   3f1a9a5ff203e7c276a0fa15869bdf91
#
_cell.length_a   1.000
_cell.length_b   1.000
_cell.length_c   1.000
_cell.angle_alpha   90.00
_cell.angle_beta   90.00
_cell.angle_gamma   90.00
#
_symmetry.space_group_name_H-M   'P 1'
#
loop_
_entity.id
_entity.type
_entity.pdbx_description
1 polymer ?
#
loop_
_entity_poly.entity_id
_entity_poly.type
_entity_poly.pdbx_seq_one_letter_code
_entity_poly.pdbx_strand_id
1 'polypeptide(L)'
;MCIRDSTRSIQKAIDFISESGGGRLVFTVGRYLTGSIHLKSNVTIHLGEGAVLVGSTNPYDYDMELNAWYGLILANKQDNIGITGKGVIDGRGRELANNFINQVYSGVIKDKLQLGRVANRPKLVYFRECKNVEIKGVTMMNPAFWTQTYDQCENLLIDGITVHSRAYWNNDGMDIVDCNGALIQNCYVDATDDAICLKSHSVDAICQNIEVRNNTACSSASGIKFGTASTGGFKNIKIINNTIFDTFRSAITIQAVDGGLVENIVVDSLRSINTGNPIYLVVGERREGRRSRMDNVHISNVYAEVPATKPDAGYDYEGPTEDNPRNVSPSGIVGLQDNKITNVSIENVEIVYPGGGNPLYAKVGLDELDKVPEMPKAYPEFSQHKELPAWGFYVRHADGVTFKNVKLTALKKDYRPAIVLDDVHNGAFTKIKVVEPSAGKKEKIHAYKSTKIKK
;
A
#
# COMPACT_ATOMS: atom_id res chain seq x y z
N MET A 1 -32.55 -6.59 -21.61
CA MET A 1 -32.82 -6.89 -20.18
C MET A 1 -32.49 -5.66 -19.35
N CYS A 2 -33.37 -5.19 -18.50
CA CYS A 2 -33.13 -3.99 -17.69
C CYS A 2 -32.17 -4.32 -16.56
N ILE A 3 -31.16 -3.48 -16.32
CA ILE A 3 -30.16 -3.66 -15.25
C ILE A 3 -30.82 -3.91 -13.89
N ARG A 4 -31.89 -3.17 -13.58
CA ARG A 4 -32.63 -3.33 -12.32
C ARG A 4 -33.22 -4.72 -12.14
N ASP A 5 -33.62 -5.38 -13.23
CA ASP A 5 -34.16 -6.73 -13.16
C ASP A 5 -33.07 -7.77 -12.91
N SER A 6 -31.86 -7.55 -13.48
CA SER A 6 -30.71 -8.42 -13.25
C SER A 6 -30.21 -8.30 -11.81
N THR A 7 -30.04 -7.09 -11.30
CA THR A 7 -29.63 -6.83 -9.90
C THR A 7 -30.61 -7.47 -8.92
N ARG A 8 -31.92 -7.27 -9.14
CA ARG A 8 -32.96 -7.87 -8.29
C ARG A 8 -32.97 -9.40 -8.35
N SER A 9 -32.74 -9.98 -9.53
CA SER A 9 -32.70 -11.43 -9.68
C SER A 9 -31.52 -12.04 -8.97
N ILE A 10 -30.32 -11.41 -9.07
CA ILE A 10 -29.12 -11.82 -8.35
C ILE A 10 -29.34 -11.70 -6.85
N GLN A 11 -29.90 -10.56 -6.38
CA GLN A 11 -30.15 -10.35 -4.95
C GLN A 11 -31.13 -11.37 -4.39
N LYS A 12 -32.26 -11.62 -5.09
CA LYS A 12 -33.22 -12.65 -4.68
C LYS A 12 -32.59 -14.05 -4.57
N ALA A 13 -31.68 -14.39 -5.48
CA ALA A 13 -30.97 -15.67 -5.40
C ALA A 13 -30.03 -15.73 -4.19
N ILE A 14 -29.32 -14.65 -3.89
CA ILE A 14 -28.49 -14.55 -2.68
C ILE A 14 -29.33 -14.70 -1.42
N ASP A 15 -30.43 -13.95 -1.32
CA ASP A 15 -31.34 -13.99 -0.19
C ASP A 15 -31.91 -15.40 0.02
N PHE A 16 -32.44 -16.02 -1.03
CA PHE A 16 -32.97 -17.37 -0.99
C PHE A 16 -31.94 -18.41 -0.53
N ILE A 17 -30.70 -18.36 -1.05
CA ILE A 17 -29.63 -19.28 -0.65
C ILE A 17 -29.30 -19.11 0.84
N SER A 18 -29.20 -17.86 1.31
CA SER A 18 -28.93 -17.59 2.73
C SER A 18 -30.06 -18.11 3.64
N GLU A 19 -31.31 -17.84 3.29
CA GLU A 19 -32.50 -18.28 4.02
C GLU A 19 -32.65 -19.81 4.00
N SER A 20 -32.15 -20.48 2.95
CA SER A 20 -32.12 -21.95 2.84
C SER A 20 -30.97 -22.62 3.60
N GLY A 21 -30.22 -21.86 4.39
CA GLY A 21 -29.09 -22.41 5.19
C GLY A 21 -27.72 -22.21 4.57
N GLY A 22 -27.63 -21.61 3.40
CA GLY A 22 -26.37 -21.28 2.72
C GLY A 22 -26.10 -22.10 1.47
N GLY A 23 -25.05 -21.72 0.75
CA GLY A 23 -24.67 -22.38 -0.49
C GLY A 23 -23.92 -21.48 -1.46
N ARG A 24 -23.93 -21.85 -2.74
CA ARG A 24 -23.24 -21.10 -3.79
C ARG A 24 -24.23 -20.59 -4.86
N LEU A 25 -24.11 -19.31 -5.19
CA LEU A 25 -24.70 -18.74 -6.39
C LEU A 25 -23.69 -18.86 -7.52
N VAL A 26 -23.97 -19.72 -8.49
CA VAL A 26 -23.04 -20.02 -9.60
C VAL A 26 -23.39 -19.23 -10.84
N PHE A 27 -22.43 -18.46 -11.33
CA PHE A 27 -22.48 -17.81 -12.63
C PHE A 27 -21.73 -18.65 -13.65
N THR A 28 -22.41 -19.08 -14.70
CA THR A 28 -21.83 -19.80 -15.83
C THR A 28 -21.32 -18.83 -16.91
N VAL A 29 -20.82 -19.33 -18.02
CA VAL A 29 -20.37 -18.49 -19.15
C VAL A 29 -21.44 -17.45 -19.52
N GLY A 30 -21.04 -16.17 -19.53
CA GLY A 30 -21.93 -15.06 -19.86
C GLY A 30 -21.54 -13.75 -19.18
N ARG A 31 -22.21 -12.68 -19.56
CA ARG A 31 -22.05 -11.34 -19.00
C ARG A 31 -23.28 -10.95 -18.20
N TYR A 32 -23.10 -10.66 -16.93
CA TYR A 32 -24.15 -10.37 -15.97
C TYR A 32 -24.02 -8.93 -15.48
N LEU A 33 -24.84 -8.04 -16.03
CA LEU A 33 -24.81 -6.62 -15.69
C LEU A 33 -25.59 -6.37 -14.40
N THR A 34 -24.96 -5.68 -13.43
CA THR A 34 -25.60 -5.40 -12.15
C THR A 34 -25.18 -4.04 -11.58
N GLY A 35 -26.02 -3.47 -10.72
CA GLY A 35 -25.64 -2.47 -9.73
C GLY A 35 -25.20 -3.15 -8.43
N SER A 36 -25.35 -2.45 -7.29
CA SER A 36 -24.97 -3.00 -5.98
C SER A 36 -25.76 -4.27 -5.65
N ILE A 37 -25.04 -5.30 -5.19
CA ILE A 37 -25.60 -6.53 -4.62
C ILE A 37 -25.03 -6.74 -3.22
N HIS A 38 -25.86 -7.27 -2.32
CA HIS A 38 -25.51 -7.51 -0.93
C HIS A 38 -25.33 -9.00 -0.66
N LEU A 39 -24.12 -9.40 -0.35
CA LEU A 39 -23.81 -10.77 0.06
C LEU A 39 -24.38 -11.01 1.47
N LYS A 40 -24.91 -12.20 1.70
CA LYS A 40 -25.51 -12.62 2.95
C LYS A 40 -24.74 -13.78 3.54
N SER A 41 -24.88 -13.97 4.85
CA SER A 41 -24.20 -15.05 5.58
C SER A 41 -24.41 -16.42 4.93
N ASN A 42 -23.36 -17.20 4.94
CA ASN A 42 -23.28 -18.55 4.37
C ASN A 42 -23.48 -18.61 2.84
N VAL A 43 -23.26 -17.50 2.12
CA VAL A 43 -23.39 -17.45 0.66
C VAL A 43 -22.03 -17.19 0.01
N THR A 44 -21.69 -17.99 -0.97
CA THR A 44 -20.54 -17.78 -1.85
C THR A 44 -20.99 -17.48 -3.27
N ILE A 45 -20.57 -16.38 -3.84
CA ILE A 45 -20.64 -16.11 -5.27
C ILE A 45 -19.54 -16.91 -5.96
N HIS A 46 -19.91 -17.76 -6.90
CA HIS A 46 -18.96 -18.55 -7.70
C HIS A 46 -19.03 -18.16 -9.18
N LEU A 47 -17.97 -17.51 -9.65
CA LEU A 47 -17.84 -17.12 -11.05
C LEU A 47 -17.08 -18.20 -11.82
N GLY A 48 -17.80 -19.00 -12.58
CA GLY A 48 -17.19 -20.02 -13.45
C GLY A 48 -16.31 -19.39 -14.53
N GLU A 49 -15.48 -20.19 -15.18
CA GLU A 49 -14.66 -19.74 -16.30
C GLU A 49 -15.54 -19.18 -17.43
N GLY A 50 -15.21 -17.97 -17.92
CA GLY A 50 -16.01 -17.24 -18.91
C GLY A 50 -17.24 -16.49 -18.35
N ALA A 51 -17.47 -16.54 -17.04
CA ALA A 51 -18.47 -15.69 -16.40
C ALA A 51 -17.88 -14.30 -16.13
N VAL A 52 -18.62 -13.25 -16.47
CA VAL A 52 -18.23 -11.85 -16.20
C VAL A 52 -19.37 -11.14 -15.47
N LEU A 53 -19.12 -10.77 -14.22
CA LEU A 53 -20.01 -9.87 -13.49
C LEU A 53 -19.63 -8.43 -13.86
N VAL A 54 -20.54 -7.68 -14.46
CA VAL A 54 -20.27 -6.35 -15.04
C VAL A 54 -20.99 -5.28 -14.23
N GLY A 55 -20.24 -4.29 -13.74
CA GLY A 55 -20.80 -3.14 -13.04
C GLY A 55 -21.56 -2.18 -13.96
N SER A 56 -22.64 -1.62 -13.45
CA SER A 56 -23.37 -0.54 -14.11
C SER A 56 -22.51 0.71 -14.23
N THR A 57 -22.65 1.45 -15.31
CA THR A 57 -22.06 2.79 -15.47
C THR A 57 -22.97 3.92 -14.97
N ASN A 58 -24.19 3.60 -14.53
CA ASN A 58 -25.11 4.56 -13.96
C ASN A 58 -24.87 4.67 -12.44
N PRO A 59 -24.46 5.84 -11.91
CA PRO A 59 -24.27 6.04 -10.47
C PRO A 59 -25.46 5.67 -9.59
N TYR A 60 -26.68 5.82 -10.10
CA TYR A 60 -27.90 5.54 -9.35
C TYR A 60 -28.24 4.05 -9.19
N ASP A 61 -27.46 3.16 -9.80
CA ASP A 61 -27.58 1.72 -9.61
C ASP A 61 -26.72 1.20 -8.43
N TYR A 62 -26.05 2.11 -7.72
CA TYR A 62 -25.20 1.80 -6.57
C TYR A 62 -25.81 2.32 -5.28
N ASP A 63 -25.77 1.50 -4.23
CA ASP A 63 -26.28 1.87 -2.92
C ASP A 63 -25.39 2.84 -2.17
N MET A 64 -26.01 3.82 -1.53
CA MET A 64 -25.38 4.89 -0.79
C MET A 64 -25.42 4.68 0.74
N GLU A 65 -25.94 3.55 1.22
CA GLU A 65 -26.30 3.34 2.63
C GLU A 65 -25.11 3.23 3.60
N LEU A 66 -23.92 2.92 3.10
CA LEU A 66 -22.73 2.72 3.93
C LEU A 66 -21.86 4.00 4.00
N ASN A 67 -22.41 5.12 4.48
CA ASN A 67 -21.66 6.34 4.79
C ASN A 67 -20.69 6.81 3.69
N ALA A 68 -21.19 6.93 2.44
CA ALA A 68 -20.42 7.34 1.26
C ALA A 68 -19.45 6.28 0.69
N TRP A 69 -19.45 5.06 1.19
CA TRP A 69 -18.63 3.98 0.66
C TRP A 69 -19.50 2.98 -0.11
N TYR A 70 -19.61 3.18 -1.41
CA TYR A 70 -20.37 2.28 -2.28
C TYR A 70 -19.51 1.12 -2.76
N GLY A 71 -20.16 0.09 -3.24
CA GLY A 71 -19.51 -1.02 -3.92
C GLY A 71 -20.45 -1.75 -4.84
N LEU A 72 -19.88 -2.51 -5.75
CA LEU A 72 -20.66 -3.42 -6.60
C LEU A 72 -21.12 -4.65 -5.80
N ILE A 73 -20.21 -5.22 -4.98
CA ILE A 73 -20.51 -6.34 -4.08
C ILE A 73 -20.26 -5.87 -2.66
N LEU A 74 -21.31 -5.85 -1.87
CA LEU A 74 -21.32 -5.34 -0.51
C LEU A 74 -21.60 -6.46 0.49
N ALA A 75 -21.02 -6.37 1.68
CA ALA A 75 -21.40 -7.17 2.85
C ALA A 75 -21.17 -6.37 4.13
N ASN A 76 -22.12 -6.44 5.05
CA ASN A 76 -21.99 -5.81 6.35
C ASN A 76 -22.45 -6.77 7.42
N LYS A 77 -21.56 -7.09 8.37
CA LYS A 77 -21.83 -8.00 9.49
C LYS A 77 -22.34 -9.38 9.03
N GLN A 78 -21.65 -9.95 8.04
CA GLN A 78 -21.98 -11.27 7.50
C GLN A 78 -20.87 -12.27 7.78
N ASP A 79 -21.25 -13.51 7.98
CA ASP A 79 -20.34 -14.60 8.30
C ASP A 79 -20.32 -15.67 7.20
N ASN A 80 -19.16 -16.32 7.00
CA ASN A 80 -18.96 -17.40 6.04
C ASN A 80 -19.36 -17.00 4.61
N ILE A 81 -18.80 -15.92 4.11
CA ILE A 81 -19.09 -15.38 2.79
C ILE A 81 -17.88 -15.52 1.87
N GLY A 82 -18.13 -15.54 0.56
CA GLY A 82 -17.02 -15.64 -0.36
C GLY A 82 -17.32 -15.22 -1.80
N ILE A 83 -16.23 -15.01 -2.54
CA ILE A 83 -16.23 -14.82 -3.99
C ILE A 83 -15.15 -15.74 -4.55
N THR A 84 -15.53 -16.72 -5.34
CA THR A 84 -14.63 -17.77 -5.82
C THR A 84 -14.78 -18.05 -7.31
N GLY A 85 -13.86 -18.80 -7.88
CA GLY A 85 -13.92 -19.24 -9.27
C GLY A 85 -12.81 -18.66 -10.14
N LYS A 86 -12.99 -18.74 -11.47
CA LYS A 86 -12.05 -18.23 -12.47
C LYS A 86 -12.65 -17.15 -13.38
N GLY A 87 -13.83 -16.65 -13.01
CA GLY A 87 -14.51 -15.59 -13.75
C GLY A 87 -13.97 -14.20 -13.40
N VAL A 88 -14.60 -13.19 -13.98
CA VAL A 88 -14.17 -11.80 -13.92
C VAL A 88 -15.22 -10.92 -13.25
N ILE A 89 -14.77 -9.97 -12.46
CA ILE A 89 -15.58 -8.84 -11.97
C ILE A 89 -15.02 -7.59 -12.65
N ASP A 90 -15.80 -6.98 -13.55
CA ASP A 90 -15.44 -5.79 -14.32
C ASP A 90 -16.28 -4.59 -13.89
N GLY A 91 -15.65 -3.64 -13.22
CA GLY A 91 -16.33 -2.47 -12.66
C GLY A 91 -16.68 -1.39 -13.68
N ARG A 92 -16.12 -1.44 -14.91
CA ARG A 92 -16.25 -0.37 -15.90
C ARG A 92 -15.95 1.01 -15.33
N GLY A 93 -14.93 1.07 -14.50
CA GLY A 93 -14.66 2.18 -13.59
C GLY A 93 -14.40 3.52 -14.27
N ARG A 94 -13.80 3.53 -15.45
CA ARG A 94 -13.55 4.77 -16.20
C ARG A 94 -14.87 5.44 -16.60
N GLU A 95 -15.76 4.68 -17.19
CA GLU A 95 -17.07 5.20 -17.62
C GLU A 95 -17.91 5.64 -16.43
N LEU A 96 -17.91 4.81 -15.38
CA LEU A 96 -18.65 5.13 -14.16
C LEU A 96 -18.10 6.38 -13.46
N ALA A 97 -16.77 6.49 -13.34
CA ALA A 97 -16.12 7.66 -12.75
C ALA A 97 -16.42 8.95 -13.54
N ASN A 98 -16.35 8.89 -14.87
CA ASN A 98 -16.70 10.02 -15.73
C ASN A 98 -18.18 10.43 -15.57
N ASN A 99 -19.09 9.48 -15.42
CA ASN A 99 -20.50 9.78 -15.18
C ASN A 99 -20.70 10.46 -13.81
N PHE A 100 -19.99 10.05 -12.76
CA PHE A 100 -20.01 10.76 -11.48
C PHE A 100 -19.47 12.19 -11.61
N ILE A 101 -18.34 12.36 -12.27
CA ILE A 101 -17.69 13.67 -12.46
C ILE A 101 -18.61 14.61 -13.24
N ASN A 102 -19.24 14.13 -14.31
CA ASN A 102 -20.18 14.92 -15.09
C ASN A 102 -21.37 15.40 -14.25
N GLN A 103 -21.85 14.58 -13.31
CA GLN A 103 -22.91 14.99 -12.39
C GLN A 103 -22.46 16.01 -11.35
N VAL A 104 -21.18 15.96 -10.92
CA VAL A 104 -20.62 16.99 -10.05
C VAL A 104 -20.48 18.31 -10.81
N TYR A 105 -19.91 18.30 -12.01
CA TYR A 105 -19.76 19.52 -12.82
C TYR A 105 -21.09 20.15 -13.24
N SER A 106 -22.14 19.34 -13.42
CA SER A 106 -23.50 19.82 -13.69
C SER A 106 -24.26 20.26 -12.43
N GLY A 107 -23.65 20.15 -11.25
CA GLY A 107 -24.26 20.53 -9.96
C GLY A 107 -25.30 19.57 -9.41
N VAL A 108 -25.49 18.41 -10.05
CA VAL A 108 -26.45 17.37 -9.60
C VAL A 108 -25.95 16.68 -8.33
N ILE A 109 -24.65 16.37 -8.27
CA ILE A 109 -24.00 15.82 -7.09
C ILE A 109 -23.07 16.88 -6.49
N LYS A 110 -23.15 17.08 -5.17
CA LYS A 110 -22.24 17.98 -4.45
C LYS A 110 -20.94 17.25 -4.13
N ASP A 111 -19.82 17.74 -4.65
CA ASP A 111 -18.48 17.31 -4.24
C ASP A 111 -18.12 17.96 -2.89
N LYS A 112 -18.38 17.27 -1.78
CA LYS A 112 -18.13 17.77 -0.42
C LYS A 112 -16.65 18.07 -0.14
N LEU A 113 -15.76 17.46 -0.88
CA LEU A 113 -14.31 17.62 -0.69
C LEU A 113 -13.72 18.69 -1.62
N GLN A 114 -14.49 19.22 -2.57
CA GLN A 114 -14.07 20.24 -3.57
C GLN A 114 -12.78 19.87 -4.31
N LEU A 115 -12.51 18.57 -4.44
CA LEU A 115 -11.24 18.08 -5.00
C LEU A 115 -11.29 17.87 -6.52
N GLY A 116 -12.44 18.08 -7.17
CA GLY A 116 -12.66 17.64 -8.56
C GLY A 116 -12.48 16.12 -8.74
N ARG A 117 -12.21 15.43 -7.65
CA ARG A 117 -12.04 13.99 -7.50
C ARG A 117 -13.21 13.49 -6.72
N VAL A 118 -14.25 13.06 -7.37
CA VAL A 118 -15.45 12.62 -6.66
C VAL A 118 -15.09 11.49 -5.71
N ALA A 119 -15.06 11.77 -4.40
CA ALA A 119 -14.76 10.81 -3.35
C ALA A 119 -15.83 9.71 -3.20
N ASN A 120 -16.93 9.82 -3.92
CA ASN A 120 -18.10 8.94 -3.83
C ASN A 120 -18.17 7.91 -4.96
N ARG A 121 -17.02 7.55 -5.53
CA ARG A 121 -16.98 6.50 -6.55
C ARG A 121 -17.08 5.11 -5.90
N PRO A 122 -17.83 4.16 -6.46
CA PRO A 122 -17.98 2.84 -5.87
C PRO A 122 -16.71 1.99 -6.02
N LYS A 123 -16.47 1.14 -5.01
CA LYS A 123 -15.50 0.06 -5.05
C LYS A 123 -16.07 -1.15 -5.80
N LEU A 124 -15.25 -2.12 -6.18
CA LEU A 124 -15.81 -3.39 -6.66
C LEU A 124 -16.32 -4.24 -5.50
N VAL A 125 -15.54 -4.37 -4.43
CA VAL A 125 -15.91 -5.15 -3.25
C VAL A 125 -15.75 -4.30 -2.01
N TYR A 126 -16.74 -4.27 -1.14
CA TYR A 126 -16.64 -3.65 0.17
C TYR A 126 -17.34 -4.51 1.23
N PHE A 127 -16.53 -5.14 2.08
CA PHE A 127 -17.00 -5.96 3.19
C PHE A 127 -16.61 -5.31 4.52
N ARG A 128 -17.58 -5.17 5.40
CA ARG A 128 -17.37 -4.55 6.71
C ARG A 128 -17.85 -5.45 7.84
N GLU A 129 -17.04 -5.56 8.88
CA GLU A 129 -17.34 -6.34 10.09
C GLU A 129 -17.79 -7.78 9.78
N CYS A 130 -17.21 -8.38 8.72
CA CYS A 130 -17.52 -9.74 8.28
C CYS A 130 -16.51 -10.74 8.83
N LYS A 131 -16.95 -12.01 9.00
CA LYS A 131 -16.11 -13.08 9.51
C LYS A 131 -16.03 -14.25 8.53
N ASN A 132 -14.87 -14.94 8.53
CA ASN A 132 -14.63 -16.07 7.65
C ASN A 132 -14.90 -15.73 6.18
N VAL A 133 -14.12 -14.80 5.64
CA VAL A 133 -14.27 -14.28 4.28
C VAL A 133 -13.28 -15.00 3.36
N GLU A 134 -13.74 -15.55 2.25
CA GLU A 134 -12.89 -16.21 1.25
C GLU A 134 -12.99 -15.53 -0.12
N ILE A 135 -11.86 -15.05 -0.66
CA ILE A 135 -11.76 -14.50 -2.02
C ILE A 135 -10.73 -15.32 -2.78
N LYS A 136 -11.14 -16.06 -3.82
CA LYS A 136 -10.24 -17.04 -4.45
C LYS A 136 -10.39 -17.15 -5.96
N GLY A 137 -9.26 -17.02 -6.65
CA GLY A 137 -9.08 -17.38 -8.05
C GLY A 137 -9.67 -16.42 -9.08
N VAL A 138 -10.52 -15.48 -8.68
CA VAL A 138 -11.20 -14.53 -9.58
C VAL A 138 -10.27 -13.42 -10.08
N THR A 139 -10.64 -12.83 -11.21
CA THR A 139 -10.04 -11.60 -11.72
C THR A 139 -10.94 -10.41 -11.39
N MET A 140 -10.38 -9.38 -10.77
CA MET A 140 -11.04 -8.10 -10.51
C MET A 140 -10.41 -7.02 -11.36
N MET A 141 -11.21 -6.26 -12.09
CA MET A 141 -10.66 -5.26 -13.01
C MET A 141 -11.53 -4.00 -13.13
N ASN A 142 -10.88 -2.92 -13.53
CA ASN A 142 -11.52 -1.65 -13.84
C ASN A 142 -12.42 -1.10 -12.72
N PRO A 143 -11.93 -0.92 -11.49
CA PRO A 143 -12.74 -0.29 -10.44
C PRO A 143 -12.89 1.22 -10.72
N ALA A 144 -13.95 1.84 -10.22
CA ALA A 144 -14.08 3.30 -10.26
C ALA A 144 -13.32 4.00 -9.12
N PHE A 145 -13.03 3.25 -8.06
CA PHE A 145 -12.27 3.67 -6.87
C PHE A 145 -11.37 2.51 -6.41
N TRP A 146 -11.15 2.29 -5.13
CA TRP A 146 -10.45 1.11 -4.60
C TRP A 146 -11.09 -0.18 -5.11
N THR A 147 -10.28 -1.16 -5.47
CA THR A 147 -10.83 -2.41 -6.02
C THR A 147 -11.58 -3.20 -4.95
N GLN A 148 -10.93 -3.51 -3.86
CA GLN A 148 -11.52 -4.29 -2.78
C GLN A 148 -11.10 -3.75 -1.42
N THR A 149 -12.05 -3.67 -0.52
CA THR A 149 -11.82 -3.20 0.84
C THR A 149 -12.47 -4.14 1.84
N TYR A 150 -11.70 -4.56 2.80
CA TYR A 150 -12.14 -5.36 3.95
C TYR A 150 -11.92 -4.51 5.20
N ASP A 151 -13.00 -4.08 5.84
CA ASP A 151 -13.01 -3.16 6.96
C ASP A 151 -13.48 -3.88 8.22
N GLN A 152 -12.59 -3.99 9.22
CA GLN A 152 -12.85 -4.70 10.48
C GLN A 152 -13.30 -6.16 10.29
N CYS A 153 -12.78 -6.83 9.25
CA CYS A 153 -13.07 -8.23 9.01
C CYS A 153 -12.16 -9.14 9.83
N GLU A 154 -12.68 -10.32 10.18
CA GLU A 154 -11.96 -11.37 10.90
C GLU A 154 -11.82 -12.63 10.02
N ASN A 155 -10.65 -13.28 10.07
CA ASN A 155 -10.36 -14.50 9.31
C ASN A 155 -10.59 -14.34 7.80
N LEU A 156 -9.81 -13.45 7.18
CA LEU A 156 -9.86 -13.16 5.75
C LEU A 156 -8.84 -14.00 4.99
N LEU A 157 -9.27 -14.71 3.95
CA LEU A 157 -8.41 -15.39 2.98
C LEU A 157 -8.56 -14.76 1.60
N ILE A 158 -7.45 -14.26 1.04
CA ILE A 158 -7.36 -13.82 -0.36
C ILE A 158 -6.29 -14.69 -1.02
N ASP A 159 -6.66 -15.54 -1.97
CA ASP A 159 -5.76 -16.53 -2.55
C ASP A 159 -5.89 -16.62 -4.07
N GLY A 160 -4.77 -16.43 -4.77
CA GLY A 160 -4.65 -16.68 -6.21
C GLY A 160 -5.53 -15.78 -7.07
N ILE A 161 -5.83 -14.57 -6.65
CA ILE A 161 -6.61 -13.63 -7.45
C ILE A 161 -5.71 -12.76 -8.34
N THR A 162 -6.30 -12.26 -9.42
CA THR A 162 -5.67 -11.26 -10.30
C THR A 162 -6.41 -9.94 -10.18
N VAL A 163 -5.67 -8.86 -9.95
CA VAL A 163 -6.24 -7.50 -9.85
C VAL A 163 -5.63 -6.61 -10.91
N HIS A 164 -6.47 -6.01 -11.76
CA HIS A 164 -6.12 -4.96 -12.72
C HIS A 164 -6.83 -3.66 -12.36
N SER A 165 -6.21 -2.86 -11.52
CA SER A 165 -6.77 -1.65 -10.94
C SER A 165 -6.19 -0.40 -11.60
N ARG A 166 -6.46 -0.21 -12.91
CA ARG A 166 -5.90 0.88 -13.72
C ARG A 166 -6.95 1.69 -14.48
N ALA A 167 -8.17 1.76 -13.98
CA ALA A 167 -9.25 2.44 -14.68
C ALA A 167 -9.30 3.94 -14.42
N TYR A 168 -8.95 4.37 -13.20
CA TYR A 168 -9.05 5.76 -12.76
C TYR A 168 -8.11 6.07 -11.59
N TRP A 169 -8.27 7.21 -10.95
CA TRP A 169 -7.53 7.61 -9.75
C TRP A 169 -7.95 6.84 -8.51
N ASN A 170 -7.05 6.70 -7.55
CA ASN A 170 -7.24 5.96 -6.31
C ASN A 170 -7.73 4.52 -6.59
N ASN A 171 -7.16 3.91 -7.59
CA ASN A 171 -7.40 2.51 -7.87
C ASN A 171 -6.39 1.66 -7.10
N ASP A 172 -6.54 1.63 -5.76
CA ASP A 172 -5.82 0.71 -4.90
C ASP A 172 -6.22 -0.73 -5.26
N GLY A 173 -5.28 -1.66 -5.17
CA GLY A 173 -5.55 -3.07 -5.51
C GLY A 173 -6.28 -3.80 -4.39
N MET A 174 -5.80 -3.68 -3.16
CA MET A 174 -6.39 -4.31 -1.96
C MET A 174 -6.21 -3.41 -0.76
N ASP A 175 -7.29 -3.15 -0.02
CA ASP A 175 -7.29 -2.40 1.22
C ASP A 175 -7.77 -3.26 2.38
N ILE A 176 -6.85 -3.61 3.27
CA ILE A 176 -7.12 -4.38 4.49
C ILE A 176 -7.15 -3.39 5.65
N VAL A 177 -8.34 -3.07 6.12
CA VAL A 177 -8.58 -1.97 7.06
C VAL A 177 -8.99 -2.52 8.41
N ASP A 178 -8.21 -2.23 9.47
CA ASP A 178 -8.54 -2.64 10.85
C ASP A 178 -8.91 -4.13 11.02
N CYS A 179 -8.44 -5.00 10.13
CA CYS A 179 -8.75 -6.43 10.14
C CYS A 179 -7.91 -7.18 11.18
N ASN A 180 -8.48 -8.27 11.68
CA ASN A 180 -7.78 -9.20 12.57
C ASN A 180 -7.75 -10.62 11.98
N GLY A 181 -6.56 -11.07 11.61
CA GLY A 181 -6.38 -12.37 10.97
C GLY A 181 -6.68 -12.30 9.46
N ALA A 182 -5.64 -12.09 8.64
CA ALA A 182 -5.77 -12.15 7.19
C ALA A 182 -4.58 -12.89 6.58
N LEU A 183 -4.86 -13.68 5.54
CA LEU A 183 -3.86 -14.30 4.69
C LEU A 183 -4.08 -13.84 3.24
N ILE A 184 -3.11 -13.13 2.69
CA ILE A 184 -3.11 -12.66 1.29
C ILE A 184 -1.97 -13.37 0.59
N GLN A 185 -2.28 -14.25 -0.37
CA GLN A 185 -1.26 -15.08 -0.99
C GLN A 185 -1.49 -15.36 -2.47
N ASN A 186 -0.38 -15.61 -3.19
CA ASN A 186 -0.38 -16.08 -4.58
C ASN A 186 -1.12 -15.14 -5.55
N CYS A 187 -1.21 -13.87 -5.24
CA CYS A 187 -1.96 -12.90 -6.01
C CYS A 187 -1.05 -12.15 -6.99
N TYR A 188 -1.64 -11.71 -8.10
CA TYR A 188 -1.06 -10.71 -8.99
C TYR A 188 -1.85 -9.41 -8.88
N VAL A 189 -1.16 -8.30 -8.61
CA VAL A 189 -1.81 -7.00 -8.40
C VAL A 189 -1.12 -5.93 -9.23
N ASP A 190 -1.89 -5.29 -10.09
CA ASP A 190 -1.46 -4.16 -10.91
C ASP A 190 -2.39 -2.96 -10.66
N ALA A 191 -1.87 -1.90 -10.03
CA ALA A 191 -2.66 -0.81 -9.50
C ALA A 191 -2.13 0.58 -9.91
N THR A 192 -3.02 1.56 -10.06
CA THR A 192 -2.61 2.96 -10.26
C THR A 192 -2.37 3.70 -8.95
N ASP A 193 -2.87 3.19 -7.84
CA ASP A 193 -2.53 3.63 -6.49
C ASP A 193 -1.87 2.46 -5.75
N ASP A 194 -1.90 2.39 -4.42
CA ASP A 194 -1.20 1.35 -3.65
C ASP A 194 -1.67 -0.06 -4.03
N ALA A 195 -0.76 -1.01 -4.28
CA ALA A 195 -1.15 -2.33 -4.75
C ALA A 195 -1.74 -3.19 -3.63
N ILE A 196 -1.00 -3.40 -2.54
CA ILE A 196 -1.46 -4.11 -1.34
C ILE A 196 -1.31 -3.15 -0.16
N CYS A 197 -2.43 -2.69 0.38
CA CYS A 197 -2.46 -1.65 1.39
C CYS A 197 -3.11 -2.10 2.68
N LEU A 198 -2.39 -2.01 3.79
CA LEU A 198 -2.91 -2.19 5.14
C LEU A 198 -3.22 -0.80 5.70
N LYS A 199 -4.42 -0.59 6.22
CA LYS A 199 -4.87 0.69 6.77
C LYS A 199 -5.42 0.51 8.18
N SER A 200 -5.36 1.55 8.99
CA SER A 200 -6.03 1.59 10.28
C SER A 200 -6.74 2.94 10.44
N HIS A 201 -8.06 2.88 10.40
CA HIS A 201 -8.93 4.06 10.48
C HIS A 201 -9.48 4.29 11.89
N SER A 202 -9.75 3.22 12.62
CA SER A 202 -10.36 3.28 13.95
C SER A 202 -9.30 3.47 15.04
N VAL A 203 -9.69 4.13 16.11
CA VAL A 203 -8.90 4.19 17.36
C VAL A 203 -9.08 2.94 18.21
N ASP A 204 -10.19 2.26 18.01
CA ASP A 204 -10.63 1.13 18.80
C ASP A 204 -10.32 -0.22 18.12
N ALA A 205 -9.70 -0.20 16.93
CA ALA A 205 -9.33 -1.39 16.20
C ALA A 205 -7.88 -1.30 15.69
N ILE A 206 -7.23 -2.45 15.59
CA ILE A 206 -5.86 -2.58 15.11
C ILE A 206 -5.86 -3.52 13.91
N CYS A 207 -5.16 -3.13 12.86
CA CYS A 207 -4.87 -4.01 11.74
C CYS A 207 -3.80 -5.01 12.17
N GLN A 208 -4.17 -6.28 12.43
CA GLN A 208 -3.26 -7.21 13.09
C GLN A 208 -3.37 -8.67 12.66
N ASN A 209 -2.31 -9.45 12.98
CA ASN A 209 -2.24 -10.88 12.68
C ASN A 209 -2.41 -11.18 11.19
N ILE A 210 -1.67 -10.45 10.36
CA ILE A 210 -1.80 -10.51 8.90
C ILE A 210 -0.53 -11.12 8.29
N GLU A 211 -0.72 -11.98 7.31
CA GLU A 211 0.36 -12.50 6.48
C GLU A 211 0.11 -12.19 5.00
N VAL A 212 1.08 -11.54 4.36
CA VAL A 212 1.10 -11.23 2.92
C VAL A 212 2.26 -11.98 2.31
N ARG A 213 1.98 -13.00 1.49
CA ARG A 213 3.05 -13.88 0.98
C ARG A 213 2.87 -14.33 -0.47
N ASN A 214 3.99 -14.58 -1.14
CA ASN A 214 4.03 -15.12 -2.49
C ASN A 214 3.23 -14.29 -3.51
N ASN A 215 3.13 -12.98 -3.32
CA ASN A 215 2.43 -12.12 -4.24
C ASN A 215 3.41 -11.44 -5.21
N THR A 216 2.89 -11.09 -6.37
CA THR A 216 3.58 -10.26 -7.35
C THR A 216 2.76 -9.00 -7.58
N ALA A 217 3.38 -7.82 -7.39
CA ALA A 217 2.65 -6.56 -7.51
C ALA A 217 3.46 -5.47 -8.21
N CYS A 218 2.75 -4.60 -8.91
CA CYS A 218 3.27 -3.34 -9.43
C CYS A 218 2.26 -2.21 -9.19
N SER A 219 2.77 -0.96 -9.14
CA SER A 219 1.94 0.17 -8.74
C SER A 219 2.50 1.50 -9.22
N SER A 220 1.60 2.42 -9.57
CA SER A 220 1.97 3.83 -9.75
C SER A 220 2.14 4.60 -8.43
N ALA A 221 1.89 3.94 -7.30
CA ALA A 221 2.18 4.43 -5.95
C ALA A 221 3.09 3.42 -5.23
N SER A 222 2.64 2.73 -4.20
CA SER A 222 3.49 1.80 -3.43
C SER A 222 3.09 0.33 -3.65
N GLY A 223 4.07 -0.57 -3.65
CA GLY A 223 3.84 -2.01 -3.81
C GLY A 223 3.12 -2.59 -2.58
N ILE A 224 3.75 -2.50 -1.42
CA ILE A 224 3.14 -2.88 -0.13
C ILE A 224 3.21 -1.68 0.80
N LYS A 225 2.07 -1.26 1.33
CA LYS A 225 1.96 -0.08 2.16
C LYS A 225 1.19 -0.34 3.45
N PHE A 226 1.73 0.16 4.55
CA PHE A 226 1.06 0.30 5.83
C PHE A 226 0.70 1.78 5.99
N GLY A 227 -0.57 2.09 5.89
CA GLY A 227 -1.05 3.48 5.93
C GLY A 227 -1.69 3.95 4.60
N THR A 228 -1.77 5.26 4.32
CA THR A 228 -1.34 6.35 5.21
C THR A 228 -2.13 6.38 6.52
N ALA A 229 -3.44 6.02 6.49
CA ALA A 229 -4.23 5.94 7.70
C ALA A 229 -3.65 4.89 8.66
N SER A 230 -3.24 5.36 9.85
CA SER A 230 -2.55 4.56 10.86
C SER A 230 -3.03 4.91 12.28
N THR A 231 -4.33 5.04 12.44
CA THR A 231 -4.94 5.60 13.67
C THR A 231 -4.89 4.63 14.86
N GLY A 232 -5.27 3.36 14.70
CA GLY A 232 -5.14 2.32 15.72
C GLY A 232 -3.79 1.58 15.64
N GLY A 233 -3.25 1.50 14.43
CA GLY A 233 -1.92 0.95 14.18
C GLY A 233 -1.91 -0.44 13.53
N PHE A 234 -0.72 -1.05 13.54
CA PHE A 234 -0.41 -2.32 12.89
C PHE A 234 0.38 -3.22 13.82
N LYS A 235 -0.03 -4.47 13.98
CA LYS A 235 0.61 -5.39 14.93
C LYS A 235 0.70 -6.82 14.40
N ASN A 236 1.83 -7.49 14.67
CA ASN A 236 2.04 -8.89 14.30
C ASN A 236 1.80 -9.17 12.82
N ILE A 237 2.52 -8.49 11.92
CA ILE A 237 2.34 -8.60 10.47
C ILE A 237 3.58 -9.19 9.84
N LYS A 238 3.38 -10.13 8.91
CA LYS A 238 4.43 -10.79 8.14
C LYS A 238 4.25 -10.54 6.65
N ILE A 239 5.30 -10.05 6.02
CA ILE A 239 5.40 -9.84 4.57
C ILE A 239 6.49 -10.78 4.05
N ILE A 240 6.13 -11.88 3.39
CA ILE A 240 7.06 -12.97 3.12
C ILE A 240 7.06 -13.35 1.63
N ASN A 241 8.25 -13.44 1.02
CA ASN A 241 8.43 -13.91 -0.35
C ASN A 241 7.54 -13.20 -1.38
N ASN A 242 7.59 -11.86 -1.39
CA ASN A 242 6.85 -11.06 -2.36
C ASN A 242 7.79 -10.45 -3.41
N THR A 243 7.28 -10.28 -4.62
CA THR A 243 7.96 -9.60 -5.72
C THR A 243 7.23 -8.31 -6.06
N ILE A 244 7.94 -7.19 -6.00
CA ILE A 244 7.44 -5.87 -6.39
C ILE A 244 8.26 -5.39 -7.58
N PHE A 245 7.60 -4.91 -8.61
CA PHE A 245 8.29 -4.43 -9.80
C PHE A 245 7.57 -3.20 -10.38
N ASP A 246 8.26 -2.45 -11.24
CA ASP A 246 7.70 -1.27 -11.94
C ASP A 246 6.82 -0.41 -11.01
N THR A 247 7.38 -0.04 -9.84
CA THR A 247 6.62 0.67 -8.81
C THR A 247 7.16 2.07 -8.60
N PHE A 248 6.30 3.06 -8.74
CA PHE A 248 6.68 4.47 -8.77
C PHE A 248 7.21 4.99 -7.43
N ARG A 249 6.60 4.59 -6.32
CA ARG A 249 7.03 4.95 -4.97
C ARG A 249 7.83 3.82 -4.32
N SER A 250 7.42 3.40 -3.16
CA SER A 250 8.16 2.40 -2.38
C SER A 250 7.75 0.98 -2.69
N ALA A 251 8.72 0.07 -2.74
CA ALA A 251 8.41 -1.36 -2.76
C ALA A 251 7.70 -1.77 -1.47
N ILE A 252 8.23 -1.31 -0.32
CA ILE A 252 7.54 -1.39 0.97
C ILE A 252 7.66 -0.06 1.73
N THR A 253 6.54 0.42 2.28
CA THR A 253 6.51 1.57 3.18
C THR A 253 5.68 1.28 4.42
N ILE A 254 6.22 1.61 5.60
CA ILE A 254 5.57 1.42 6.89
C ILE A 254 5.46 2.79 7.57
N GLN A 255 4.22 3.23 7.75
CA GLN A 255 3.90 4.60 8.18
C GLN A 255 3.11 4.58 9.49
N ALA A 256 3.69 5.14 10.54
CA ALA A 256 3.02 5.40 11.81
C ALA A 256 2.84 6.92 11.97
N VAL A 257 1.72 7.48 11.50
CA VAL A 257 1.60 8.94 11.32
C VAL A 257 0.29 9.56 11.87
N ASP A 258 -0.67 8.72 12.30
CA ASP A 258 -1.98 9.19 12.77
C ASP A 258 -2.25 8.83 14.25
N GLY A 259 -1.22 8.48 15.01
CA GLY A 259 -1.32 8.17 16.45
C GLY A 259 -1.35 6.70 16.80
N GLY A 260 -1.25 5.80 15.83
CA GLY A 260 -1.24 4.36 16.05
C GLY A 260 0.13 3.79 16.42
N LEU A 261 0.11 2.57 16.95
CA LEU A 261 1.29 1.78 17.25
C LEU A 261 1.60 0.84 16.08
N VAL A 262 2.83 0.86 15.59
CA VAL A 262 3.37 -0.14 14.67
C VAL A 262 4.32 -1.03 15.46
N GLU A 263 4.01 -2.32 15.57
CA GLU A 263 4.75 -3.25 16.42
C GLU A 263 4.83 -4.66 15.82
N ASN A 264 5.99 -5.29 15.95
CA ASN A 264 6.22 -6.69 15.55
C ASN A 264 5.95 -6.90 14.04
N ILE A 265 6.67 -6.18 13.20
CA ILE A 265 6.56 -6.32 11.75
C ILE A 265 7.77 -7.09 11.23
N VAL A 266 7.51 -8.12 10.43
CA VAL A 266 8.53 -8.92 9.77
C VAL A 266 8.38 -8.81 8.26
N VAL A 267 9.44 -8.40 7.59
CA VAL A 267 9.57 -8.44 6.13
C VAL A 267 10.70 -9.38 5.78
N ASP A 268 10.41 -10.42 5.05
CA ASP A 268 11.40 -11.41 4.66
C ASP A 268 11.27 -11.82 3.19
N SER A 269 12.41 -12.02 2.53
CA SER A 269 12.44 -12.49 1.15
C SER A 269 11.67 -11.58 0.18
N LEU A 270 11.97 -10.27 0.21
CA LEU A 270 11.39 -9.28 -0.71
C LEU A 270 12.32 -9.08 -1.91
N ARG A 271 11.79 -9.27 -3.11
CA ARG A 271 12.43 -8.90 -4.37
C ARG A 271 11.79 -7.64 -4.94
N SER A 272 12.57 -6.61 -5.21
CA SER A 272 12.09 -5.31 -5.71
C SER A 272 12.90 -4.89 -6.93
N ILE A 273 12.26 -4.81 -8.09
CA ILE A 273 12.91 -4.51 -9.36
C ILE A 273 12.26 -3.29 -10.01
N ASN A 274 13.08 -2.33 -10.42
CA ASN A 274 12.58 -1.10 -11.04
C ASN A 274 11.56 -0.38 -10.13
N THR A 275 11.97 -0.07 -8.90
CA THR A 275 11.13 0.63 -7.91
C THR A 275 11.78 1.93 -7.46
N GLY A 276 10.99 2.95 -7.20
CA GLY A 276 11.48 4.27 -6.84
C GLY A 276 12.20 4.33 -5.50
N ASN A 277 11.77 3.53 -4.54
CA ASN A 277 12.43 3.39 -3.24
C ASN A 277 12.22 1.98 -2.68
N PRO A 278 13.27 1.28 -2.24
CA PRO A 278 13.11 -0.09 -1.72
C PRO A 278 12.39 -0.17 -0.37
N ILE A 279 12.78 0.67 0.59
CA ILE A 279 12.35 0.56 2.00
C ILE A 279 12.15 1.96 2.58
N TYR A 280 10.95 2.26 3.08
CA TYR A 280 10.68 3.52 3.76
C TYR A 280 9.85 3.31 5.03
N LEU A 281 10.45 3.61 6.18
CA LEU A 281 9.82 3.57 7.49
C LEU A 281 9.73 5.00 8.02
N VAL A 282 8.55 5.43 8.49
CA VAL A 282 8.36 6.79 8.95
C VAL A 282 7.40 6.90 10.13
N VAL A 283 7.79 7.71 11.11
CA VAL A 283 6.93 8.19 12.20
C VAL A 283 6.56 9.64 11.94
N GLY A 284 5.30 9.98 12.13
CA GLY A 284 4.78 11.33 12.02
C GLY A 284 3.65 11.59 13.02
N GLU A 285 3.12 12.81 13.02
CA GLU A 285 2.07 13.26 13.93
C GLU A 285 1.05 14.14 13.19
N ARG A 286 0.32 13.52 12.22
CA ARG A 286 -0.67 14.23 11.42
C ARG A 286 -1.95 14.55 12.19
N ARG A 287 -2.24 13.78 13.24
CA ARG A 287 -3.41 13.97 14.11
C ARG A 287 -3.00 14.69 15.39
N GLU A 288 -3.64 15.80 15.66
CA GLU A 288 -3.40 16.59 16.87
C GLU A 288 -3.71 15.77 18.13
N GLY A 289 -2.83 15.90 19.14
CA GLY A 289 -2.96 15.19 20.41
C GLY A 289 -2.73 13.68 20.36
N ARG A 290 -2.25 13.14 19.21
CA ARG A 290 -1.98 11.71 19.05
C ARG A 290 -0.52 11.47 18.68
N ARG A 291 0.13 10.61 19.43
CA ARG A 291 1.53 10.25 19.23
C ARG A 291 1.63 8.85 18.63
N SER A 292 2.15 8.78 17.42
CA SER A 292 2.45 7.51 16.77
C SER A 292 3.69 6.85 17.36
N ARG A 293 3.81 5.52 17.26
CA ARG A 293 4.99 4.77 17.69
C ARG A 293 5.33 3.69 16.67
N MET A 294 6.63 3.43 16.50
CA MET A 294 7.11 2.30 15.70
C MET A 294 8.22 1.58 16.47
N ASP A 295 7.99 0.29 16.70
CA ASP A 295 8.89 -0.57 17.45
C ASP A 295 8.97 -1.97 16.86
N ASN A 296 10.13 -2.60 16.95
CA ASN A 296 10.37 -3.98 16.56
C ASN A 296 9.97 -4.30 15.10
N VAL A 297 10.71 -3.71 14.16
CA VAL A 297 10.59 -3.98 12.73
C VAL A 297 11.81 -4.73 12.24
N HIS A 298 11.61 -5.93 11.70
CA HIS A 298 12.66 -6.77 11.14
C HIS A 298 12.52 -6.91 9.64
N ILE A 299 13.55 -6.52 8.87
CA ILE A 299 13.59 -6.62 7.42
C ILE A 299 14.79 -7.46 7.01
N SER A 300 14.57 -8.58 6.35
CA SER A 300 15.62 -9.52 5.98
C SER A 300 15.49 -10.07 4.57
N ASN A 301 16.61 -10.54 4.02
CA ASN A 301 16.68 -11.22 2.73
C ASN A 301 16.04 -10.41 1.58
N VAL A 302 16.46 -9.14 1.43
CA VAL A 302 15.94 -8.22 0.42
C VAL A 302 16.94 -8.06 -0.72
N TYR A 303 16.46 -8.17 -1.95
CA TYR A 303 17.15 -7.71 -3.14
C TYR A 303 16.36 -6.61 -3.83
N ALA A 304 17.00 -5.47 -4.13
CA ALA A 304 16.32 -4.35 -4.76
C ALA A 304 17.18 -3.65 -5.83
N GLU A 305 16.51 -3.18 -6.88
CA GLU A 305 17.08 -2.34 -7.94
C GLU A 305 16.25 -1.07 -8.12
N VAL A 306 16.90 0.08 -7.93
CA VAL A 306 16.33 1.42 -8.14
C VAL A 306 16.78 1.90 -9.51
N PRO A 307 15.87 2.28 -10.44
CA PRO A 307 16.23 2.69 -11.78
C PRO A 307 16.78 4.11 -11.82
N ALA A 308 17.52 4.43 -12.89
CA ALA A 308 17.94 5.80 -13.17
C ALA A 308 16.84 6.67 -13.79
N THR A 309 15.74 6.06 -14.21
CA THR A 309 14.58 6.69 -14.86
C THR A 309 13.34 6.50 -14.00
N LYS A 310 12.23 7.09 -14.41
CA LYS A 310 10.94 6.89 -13.75
C LYS A 310 10.53 5.41 -13.84
N PRO A 311 10.27 4.73 -12.72
CA PRO A 311 9.99 3.28 -12.72
C PRO A 311 8.64 2.90 -13.31
N ASP A 312 7.68 3.80 -13.27
CA ASP A 312 6.34 3.58 -13.82
C ASP A 312 6.14 4.44 -15.09
N ALA A 313 6.39 3.83 -16.23
CA ALA A 313 6.27 4.50 -17.53
C ALA A 313 4.88 4.39 -18.18
N GLY A 314 4.00 3.54 -17.63
CA GLY A 314 2.71 3.19 -18.23
C GLY A 314 1.49 3.84 -17.59
N TYR A 315 1.68 4.83 -16.73
CA TYR A 315 0.59 5.48 -16.02
C TYR A 315 0.04 6.68 -16.79
N ASP A 316 -1.14 6.54 -17.37
CA ASP A 316 -1.80 7.56 -18.18
C ASP A 316 -2.50 8.66 -17.37
N TYR A 317 -2.53 8.54 -16.05
CA TYR A 317 -3.18 9.50 -15.16
C TYR A 317 -2.16 10.39 -14.48
N GLU A 318 -2.59 11.57 -14.10
CA GLU A 318 -1.82 12.44 -13.23
C GLU A 318 -1.57 11.72 -11.89
N GLY A 319 -0.45 11.03 -11.80
CA GLY A 319 0.12 10.64 -10.53
C GLY A 319 0.54 11.88 -9.75
N PRO A 320 0.92 11.75 -8.48
CA PRO A 320 1.46 12.87 -7.74
C PRO A 320 2.66 13.43 -8.50
N THR A 321 2.58 14.70 -8.87
CA THR A 321 3.70 15.45 -9.45
C THR A 321 4.77 15.59 -8.39
N GLU A 322 5.97 15.17 -8.70
CA GLU A 322 7.11 15.31 -7.82
C GLU A 322 8.19 16.17 -8.48
N ASP A 323 8.65 17.13 -7.71
CA ASP A 323 9.63 18.13 -8.18
C ASP A 323 11.05 17.54 -8.33
N ASN A 324 11.31 16.37 -7.73
CA ASN A 324 12.64 15.77 -7.72
C ASN A 324 12.64 14.35 -8.29
N PRO A 325 13.75 13.96 -8.93
CA PRO A 325 13.95 12.57 -9.31
C PRO A 325 13.87 11.64 -8.09
N ARG A 326 13.00 10.67 -8.09
CA ARG A 326 12.84 9.73 -6.96
C ARG A 326 14.05 8.86 -6.71
N ASN A 327 14.72 8.48 -7.76
CA ASN A 327 15.89 7.64 -7.75
C ASN A 327 17.15 8.26 -7.08
N VAL A 328 17.09 9.51 -6.66
CA VAL A 328 18.15 10.13 -5.84
C VAL A 328 17.87 10.02 -4.34
N SER A 329 16.68 9.59 -3.94
CA SER A 329 16.32 9.43 -2.53
C SER A 329 16.82 8.10 -1.97
N PRO A 330 17.45 8.09 -0.78
CA PRO A 330 17.84 6.86 -0.12
C PRO A 330 16.64 6.10 0.42
N SER A 331 16.81 4.82 0.77
CA SER A 331 15.93 4.14 1.71
C SER A 331 15.94 4.88 3.05
N GLY A 332 14.79 4.93 3.73
CA GLY A 332 14.61 5.77 4.92
C GLY A 332 14.13 5.02 6.15
N ILE A 333 14.69 5.37 7.31
CA ILE A 333 14.15 5.04 8.63
C ILE A 333 14.10 6.37 9.39
N VAL A 334 12.91 6.98 9.44
CA VAL A 334 12.77 8.39 9.83
C VAL A 334 11.79 8.53 10.99
N GLY A 335 12.33 8.71 12.19
CA GLY A 335 11.58 9.12 13.38
C GLY A 335 11.46 10.64 13.49
N LEU A 336 10.98 11.11 14.63
CA LEU A 336 10.97 12.52 15.05
C LEU A 336 11.92 12.70 16.22
N GLN A 337 12.43 13.92 16.42
CA GLN A 337 13.42 14.21 17.44
C GLN A 337 12.97 13.79 18.86
N ASP A 338 11.72 14.01 19.18
CA ASP A 338 11.11 13.62 20.45
C ASP A 338 10.34 12.30 20.40
N ASN A 339 10.32 11.63 19.24
CA ASN A 339 9.58 10.38 19.02
C ASN A 339 10.35 9.43 18.07
N LYS A 340 11.34 8.76 18.64
CA LYS A 340 12.25 7.90 17.89
C LYS A 340 11.60 6.58 17.46
N ILE A 341 12.01 6.09 16.29
CA ILE A 341 11.76 4.69 15.91
C ILE A 341 12.69 3.80 16.73
N THR A 342 12.16 2.70 17.25
CA THR A 342 12.94 1.78 18.10
C THR A 342 13.06 0.39 17.53
N ASN A 343 14.20 -0.28 17.79
CA ASN A 343 14.41 -1.71 17.50
C ASN A 343 14.15 -2.11 16.04
N VAL A 344 14.85 -1.47 15.10
CA VAL A 344 14.81 -1.84 13.68
C VAL A 344 16.02 -2.67 13.30
N SER A 345 15.81 -3.81 12.64
CA SER A 345 16.88 -4.62 12.10
C SER A 345 16.77 -4.82 10.59
N ILE A 346 17.88 -4.63 9.89
CA ILE A 346 18.07 -4.81 8.45
C ILE A 346 19.15 -5.87 8.25
N GLU A 347 18.80 -7.04 7.74
CA GLU A 347 19.70 -8.18 7.64
C GLU A 347 19.69 -8.83 6.25
N ASN A 348 20.87 -9.16 5.70
CA ASN A 348 20.98 -9.81 4.38
C ASN A 348 20.30 -9.01 3.26
N VAL A 349 20.64 -7.73 3.13
CA VAL A 349 20.00 -6.81 2.17
C VAL A 349 21.02 -6.40 1.10
N GLU A 350 20.64 -6.52 -0.15
CA GLU A 350 21.39 -6.02 -1.30
C GLU A 350 20.53 -5.03 -2.10
N ILE A 351 21.04 -3.80 -2.28
CA ILE A 351 20.35 -2.77 -3.06
C ILE A 351 21.29 -2.16 -4.08
N VAL A 352 20.83 -2.07 -5.31
CA VAL A 352 21.49 -1.38 -6.41
C VAL A 352 20.79 -0.05 -6.66
N TYR A 353 21.52 1.04 -6.50
CA TYR A 353 21.07 2.39 -6.79
C TYR A 353 21.72 2.95 -8.05
N PRO A 354 21.10 3.86 -8.76
CA PRO A 354 21.69 4.49 -9.94
C PRO A 354 22.90 5.35 -9.57
N GLY A 355 22.96 5.93 -8.37
CA GLY A 355 23.97 6.90 -7.99
C GLY A 355 23.88 8.17 -8.85
N GLY A 356 24.95 8.97 -8.85
CA GLY A 356 25.04 10.15 -9.70
C GLY A 356 24.28 11.37 -9.16
N GLY A 357 24.12 11.48 -7.84
CA GLY A 357 23.56 12.67 -7.21
C GLY A 357 24.29 13.94 -7.66
N ASN A 358 23.54 15.02 -7.89
CA ASN A 358 24.08 16.30 -8.33
C ASN A 358 24.33 17.20 -7.11
N PRO A 359 25.59 17.61 -6.82
CA PRO A 359 25.89 18.48 -5.70
C PRO A 359 25.15 19.83 -5.70
N LEU A 360 24.67 20.29 -6.85
CA LEU A 360 23.89 21.52 -6.95
C LEU A 360 22.51 21.43 -6.24
N TYR A 361 22.03 20.23 -5.99
CA TYR A 361 20.80 20.01 -5.22
C TYR A 361 21.05 19.83 -3.73
N ALA A 362 22.30 19.76 -3.29
CA ALA A 362 22.63 19.62 -1.88
C ALA A 362 22.12 20.81 -1.08
N LYS A 363 21.14 20.58 -0.22
CA LYS A 363 20.52 21.61 0.62
C LYS A 363 21.06 21.64 2.03
N VAL A 364 21.55 20.50 2.52
CA VAL A 364 22.00 20.31 3.89
C VAL A 364 23.36 19.59 3.88
N GLY A 365 24.35 20.17 4.55
CA GLY A 365 25.67 19.57 4.74
C GLY A 365 25.65 18.46 5.80
N LEU A 366 26.69 17.61 5.79
CA LEU A 366 26.82 16.48 6.71
C LEU A 366 27.06 16.91 8.18
N ASP A 367 27.52 18.12 8.41
CA ASP A 367 27.79 18.73 9.71
C ASP A 367 26.61 19.60 10.26
N GLU A 368 25.53 19.67 9.53
CA GLU A 368 24.38 20.49 9.86
C GLU A 368 23.02 19.80 9.64
N LEU A 369 22.94 18.47 9.89
CA LEU A 369 21.75 17.66 9.62
C LEU A 369 20.50 18.10 10.42
N ASP A 370 20.67 18.91 11.48
CA ASP A 370 19.55 19.55 12.17
C ASP A 370 18.71 20.45 11.25
N LYS A 371 19.27 20.88 10.11
CA LYS A 371 18.54 21.68 9.13
C LYS A 371 17.59 20.85 8.23
N VAL A 372 17.69 19.51 8.27
CA VAL A 372 16.70 18.66 7.60
C VAL A 372 15.36 18.83 8.33
N PRO A 373 14.28 19.20 7.63
CA PRO A 373 13.01 19.49 8.31
C PRO A 373 12.36 18.21 8.89
N GLU A 374 11.72 18.32 10.04
CA GLU A 374 11.01 17.21 10.70
C GLU A 374 9.75 16.76 9.93
N MET A 375 8.97 17.68 9.42
CA MET A 375 7.74 17.46 8.63
C MET A 375 6.71 16.51 9.27
N PRO A 376 6.38 16.60 10.57
CA PRO A 376 5.56 15.61 11.28
C PRO A 376 4.13 15.50 10.73
N LYS A 377 3.61 16.56 10.12
CA LYS A 377 2.26 16.64 9.55
C LYS A 377 2.20 16.44 8.04
N ALA A 378 3.34 16.25 7.38
CA ALA A 378 3.38 16.05 5.93
C ALA A 378 2.77 14.71 5.50
N TYR A 379 2.39 14.61 4.24
CA TYR A 379 2.04 13.33 3.66
C TYR A 379 3.30 12.45 3.61
N PRO A 380 3.28 11.25 4.20
CA PRO A 380 4.51 10.54 4.57
C PRO A 380 5.10 9.71 3.41
N GLU A 381 5.50 10.37 2.37
CA GLU A 381 6.27 9.74 1.29
C GLU A 381 7.76 10.07 1.43
N PHE A 382 8.64 9.16 0.99
CA PHE A 382 10.08 9.35 1.10
C PHE A 382 10.57 10.62 0.40
N SER A 383 9.89 11.04 -0.64
CA SER A 383 10.20 12.25 -1.40
C SER A 383 9.89 13.56 -0.67
N GLN A 384 9.14 13.52 0.45
CA GLN A 384 8.82 14.71 1.25
C GLN A 384 10.06 15.48 1.72
N HIS A 385 11.13 14.76 2.02
CA HIS A 385 12.39 15.36 2.47
C HIS A 385 13.27 15.89 1.31
N LYS A 386 12.83 15.72 0.07
CA LYS A 386 13.58 16.05 -1.15
C LYS A 386 14.92 15.32 -1.18
N GLU A 387 16.01 15.98 -1.61
CA GLU A 387 17.32 15.34 -1.63
C GLU A 387 17.94 15.32 -0.24
N LEU A 388 18.14 14.12 0.29
CA LEU A 388 18.82 13.87 1.54
C LEU A 388 20.33 13.64 1.32
N PRO A 389 21.18 13.92 2.32
CA PRO A 389 22.64 13.81 2.20
C PRO A 389 23.16 12.37 2.28
N ALA A 390 22.39 11.41 1.79
CA ALA A 390 22.77 10.00 1.65
C ALA A 390 22.28 9.46 0.31
N TRP A 391 22.93 8.45 -0.25
CA TRP A 391 22.43 7.80 -1.47
C TRP A 391 21.83 6.41 -1.23
N GLY A 392 22.18 5.72 -0.15
CA GLY A 392 21.73 4.36 0.15
C GLY A 392 20.71 4.32 1.29
N PHE A 393 21.09 4.69 2.50
CA PHE A 393 20.19 4.77 3.66
C PHE A 393 20.33 6.10 4.40
N TYR A 394 19.20 6.68 4.77
CA TYR A 394 19.11 7.79 5.70
C TYR A 394 18.35 7.33 6.94
N VAL A 395 19.05 7.26 8.07
CA VAL A 395 18.49 6.83 9.35
C VAL A 395 18.48 8.01 10.29
N ARG A 396 17.31 8.43 10.74
CA ARG A 396 17.13 9.62 11.56
C ARG A 396 16.24 9.36 12.76
N HIS A 397 16.62 9.92 13.90
CA HIS A 397 15.87 9.83 15.16
C HIS A 397 15.44 8.40 15.47
N ALA A 398 16.44 7.54 15.67
CA ALA A 398 16.20 6.12 15.91
C ALA A 398 17.07 5.57 17.05
N ASP A 399 16.59 4.54 17.72
CA ASP A 399 17.28 3.85 18.80
C ASP A 399 17.26 2.32 18.59
N GLY A 400 18.38 1.65 18.79
CA GLY A 400 18.47 0.20 18.63
C GLY A 400 18.43 -0.25 17.17
N VAL A 401 19.05 0.49 16.24
CA VAL A 401 19.06 0.13 14.82
C VAL A 401 20.24 -0.79 14.51
N THR A 402 19.98 -1.92 13.88
CA THR A 402 21.00 -2.87 13.48
C THR A 402 20.99 -3.15 11.98
N PHE A 403 22.17 -3.05 11.35
CA PHE A 403 22.40 -3.47 9.98
C PHE A 403 23.43 -4.60 9.99
N LYS A 404 23.08 -5.73 9.39
CA LYS A 404 23.96 -6.90 9.31
C LYS A 404 23.97 -7.48 7.91
N ASN A 405 25.14 -7.63 7.32
CA ASN A 405 25.32 -8.16 5.97
C ASN A 405 24.51 -7.36 4.92
N VAL A 406 24.79 -6.06 4.82
CA VAL A 406 24.14 -5.14 3.89
C VAL A 406 25.12 -4.73 2.80
N LYS A 407 24.73 -4.95 1.54
CA LYS A 407 25.46 -4.54 0.35
C LYS A 407 24.73 -3.43 -0.37
N LEU A 408 25.36 -2.28 -0.54
CA LEU A 408 24.86 -1.14 -1.29
C LEU A 408 25.76 -0.88 -2.49
N THR A 409 25.19 -0.84 -3.67
CA THR A 409 25.90 -0.59 -4.92
C THR A 409 25.37 0.67 -5.58
N ALA A 410 26.24 1.64 -5.87
CA ALA A 410 25.92 2.77 -6.73
C ALA A 410 26.51 2.52 -8.13
N LEU A 411 25.70 2.59 -9.17
CA LEU A 411 26.13 2.37 -10.55
C LEU A 411 26.97 3.54 -11.09
N LYS A 412 26.71 4.75 -10.61
CA LYS A 412 27.50 5.95 -10.90
C LYS A 412 28.08 6.51 -9.60
N LYS A 413 29.21 7.22 -9.72
CA LYS A 413 29.79 7.93 -8.59
C LYS A 413 28.78 8.90 -7.99
N ASP A 414 28.61 8.86 -6.67
CA ASP A 414 27.76 9.79 -5.92
C ASP A 414 28.62 10.63 -4.97
N TYR A 415 28.28 11.87 -4.72
CA TYR A 415 29.03 12.75 -3.82
C TYR A 415 28.71 12.49 -2.35
N ARG A 416 27.53 11.90 -2.07
CA ARG A 416 27.03 11.62 -0.72
C ARG A 416 27.60 10.32 -0.16
N PRO A 417 27.70 10.14 1.16
CA PRO A 417 27.96 8.83 1.76
C PRO A 417 26.84 7.83 1.48
N ALA A 418 27.14 6.55 1.58
CA ALA A 418 26.15 5.49 1.36
C ALA A 418 25.10 5.45 2.47
N ILE A 419 25.52 5.66 3.72
CA ILE A 419 24.66 5.63 4.91
C ILE A 419 24.90 6.89 5.73
N VAL A 420 23.83 7.56 6.13
CA VAL A 420 23.87 8.68 7.08
C VAL A 420 23.02 8.33 8.30
N LEU A 421 23.63 8.51 9.47
CA LEU A 421 23.01 8.34 10.79
C LEU A 421 22.88 9.71 11.42
N ASP A 422 21.66 10.19 11.58
CA ASP A 422 21.31 11.49 12.13
C ASP A 422 20.53 11.29 13.44
N ASP A 423 21.16 11.56 14.59
CA ASP A 423 20.60 11.30 15.92
C ASP A 423 20.17 9.83 16.12
N VAL A 424 21.08 8.91 15.83
CA VAL A 424 20.88 7.46 16.03
C VAL A 424 21.65 6.98 17.25
N HIS A 425 20.99 6.19 18.11
CA HIS A 425 21.58 5.68 19.33
C HIS A 425 21.56 4.14 19.36
N ASN A 426 22.53 3.56 20.09
CA ASN A 426 22.62 2.10 20.28
C ASN A 426 22.59 1.31 18.96
N GLY A 427 23.28 1.80 17.92
CA GLY A 427 23.32 1.20 16.58
C GLY A 427 24.45 0.19 16.39
N ALA A 428 24.20 -0.84 15.57
CA ALA A 428 25.24 -1.80 15.18
C ALA A 428 25.22 -2.04 13.65
N PHE A 429 26.36 -1.78 12.99
CA PHE A 429 26.51 -1.83 11.53
C PHE A 429 27.64 -2.81 11.18
N THR A 430 27.31 -4.06 10.96
CA THR A 430 28.28 -5.14 10.75
C THR A 430 28.21 -5.71 9.34
N LYS A 431 29.37 -6.04 8.75
CA LYS A 431 29.48 -6.56 7.39
C LYS A 431 28.81 -5.66 6.34
N ILE A 432 29.05 -4.34 6.43
CA ILE A 432 28.54 -3.38 5.46
C ILE A 432 29.49 -3.31 4.25
N LYS A 433 29.00 -3.67 3.08
CA LYS A 433 29.72 -3.59 1.81
C LYS A 433 29.15 -2.47 0.94
N VAL A 434 29.97 -1.48 0.63
CA VAL A 434 29.64 -0.39 -0.29
C VAL A 434 30.48 -0.53 -1.55
N VAL A 435 29.83 -0.51 -2.71
CA VAL A 435 30.43 -0.61 -4.04
C VAL A 435 30.08 0.65 -4.83
N GLU A 436 31.08 1.42 -5.22
CA GLU A 436 30.94 2.63 -6.05
C GLU A 436 32.04 2.68 -7.11
N PRO A 437 31.79 3.23 -8.32
CA PRO A 437 32.86 3.50 -9.28
C PRO A 437 33.84 4.55 -8.74
N SER A 438 35.13 4.27 -8.82
CA SER A 438 36.23 5.19 -8.46
C SER A 438 36.05 5.90 -7.10
N ALA A 439 35.68 5.18 -6.07
CA ALA A 439 35.63 5.71 -4.71
C ALA A 439 37.03 6.05 -4.21
N GLY A 440 37.36 7.33 -4.09
CA GLY A 440 38.42 7.79 -3.22
C GLY A 440 38.15 7.37 -1.76
N LYS A 441 39.03 7.73 -0.81
CA LYS A 441 38.80 7.49 0.62
C LYS A 441 37.61 8.33 1.12
N LYS A 442 36.37 7.84 0.90
CA LYS A 442 35.13 8.47 1.34
C LYS A 442 34.57 7.65 2.50
N GLU A 443 34.04 8.34 3.50
CA GLU A 443 33.36 7.69 4.61
C GLU A 443 32.11 6.96 4.09
N LYS A 444 31.98 5.68 4.40
CA LYS A 444 30.84 4.85 3.98
C LYS A 444 29.60 5.12 4.84
N ILE A 445 29.81 5.32 6.14
CA ILE A 445 28.79 5.55 7.14
C ILE A 445 29.14 6.83 7.89
N HIS A 446 28.41 7.89 7.62
CA HIS A 446 28.54 9.16 8.35
C HIS A 446 27.60 9.16 9.56
N ALA A 447 28.08 9.63 10.71
CA ALA A 447 27.28 9.68 11.95
C ALA A 447 27.33 11.09 12.54
N TYR A 448 26.15 11.70 12.65
CA TYR A 448 25.96 13.03 13.22
C TYR A 448 25.11 12.91 14.49
N LYS A 449 25.54 13.52 15.58
CA LYS A 449 24.89 13.48 16.92
C LYS A 449 24.47 12.08 17.38
N SER A 450 25.11 11.06 16.84
CA SER A 450 24.80 9.65 17.10
C SER A 450 25.74 9.06 18.14
N THR A 451 25.23 8.19 19.01
CA THR A 451 26.01 7.62 20.13
C THR A 451 25.92 6.11 20.21
N LYS A 452 26.96 5.48 20.75
CA LYS A 452 27.05 4.03 20.89
C LYS A 452 26.87 3.28 19.55
N ILE A 453 27.52 3.79 18.50
CA ILE A 453 27.50 3.19 17.17
C ILE A 453 28.68 2.22 17.04
N LYS A 454 28.37 0.95 16.81
CA LYS A 454 29.36 -0.09 16.47
C LYS A 454 29.40 -0.26 14.94
N LYS A 455 30.55 -0.03 14.34
CA LYS A 455 30.80 -0.18 12.88
C LYS A 455 31.66 -1.39 12.59
#